data_cb8cda5a24ffb070ce92352e1cd0ebed
#
_entry.id   cb8cda5a24ffb070ce92352e1cd0ebed
#
_cell.length_a   1.000
_cell.length_b   1.000
_cell.length_c   1.000
_cell.angle_alpha   90.00
_cell.angle_beta   90.00
_cell.angle_gamma   90.00
#
_symmetry.space_group_name_H-M   'P 1'
#
loop_
_entity.id
_entity.type
_entity.pdbx_description
1 polymer ?
#
loop_
_entity_poly.entity_id
_entity_poly.type
_entity_poly.pdbx_seq_one_letter_code
_entity_poly.pdbx_strand_id
1 'polypeptide(L)'
;MEEKLRSLFKKKFWVGAVCFSVIPIAAILMLTVFLLSYFDVMPIFRMRTIHEKLALVFSVSLLVCGSIVGVKRFLLPYARDHRLLKHKEYRVIEGVVLRYDFRDDGGDPPTRVEIPIVQDRVTGEIMELDLGSYLIQNACYLIGYLPNTGIAVVEKRIS
;
A
#
# COMPACT_ATOMS: atom_id res chain seq x y z
N MET A 1 0.15 -1.55 23.19
CA MET A 1 0.37 -0.83 21.91
C MET A 1 1.07 -1.71 20.85
N GLU A 2 2.29 -2.21 21.07
CA GLU A 2 3.09 -2.97 20.10
C GLU A 2 2.35 -4.17 19.48
N GLU A 3 1.71 -5.03 20.28
CA GLU A 3 0.99 -6.20 19.76
C GLU A 3 -0.19 -5.83 18.85
N LYS A 4 -0.94 -4.78 19.20
CA LYS A 4 -2.05 -4.28 18.38
C LYS A 4 -1.54 -3.73 17.06
N LEU A 5 -0.44 -2.96 17.10
CA LEU A 5 0.19 -2.41 15.90
C LEU A 5 0.73 -3.52 14.99
N ARG A 6 1.37 -4.52 15.55
CA ARG A 6 1.89 -5.70 14.82
C ARG A 6 0.76 -6.53 14.19
N SER A 7 -0.35 -6.71 14.90
CA SER A 7 -1.53 -7.43 14.40
C SER A 7 -2.18 -6.70 13.22
N LEU A 8 -2.43 -5.40 13.36
CA LEU A 8 -2.98 -4.56 12.28
C LEU A 8 -2.05 -4.51 11.07
N PHE A 9 -0.75 -4.30 11.29
CA PHE A 9 0.25 -4.31 10.23
C PHE A 9 0.23 -5.64 9.47
N LYS A 10 0.25 -6.78 10.19
CA LYS A 10 0.23 -8.10 9.57
C LYS A 10 -1.02 -8.31 8.71
N LYS A 11 -2.20 -7.92 9.21
CA LYS A 11 -3.47 -8.02 8.47
C LYS A 11 -3.42 -7.21 7.17
N LYS A 12 -3.00 -5.93 7.24
CA LYS A 12 -2.93 -5.03 6.07
C LYS A 12 -1.82 -5.44 5.10
N PHE A 13 -0.67 -5.88 5.62
CA PHE A 13 0.44 -6.38 4.79
C PHE A 13 0.01 -7.57 3.95
N TRP A 14 -0.68 -8.56 4.51
CA TRP A 14 -1.11 -9.74 3.75
C TRP A 14 -2.09 -9.38 2.65
N VAL A 15 -3.06 -8.51 2.92
CA VAL A 15 -4.00 -8.04 1.90
C VAL A 15 -3.26 -7.32 0.77
N GLY A 16 -2.39 -6.39 1.10
CA GLY A 16 -1.57 -5.68 0.12
C GLY A 16 -0.62 -6.62 -0.64
N ALA A 17 0.11 -7.49 0.06
CA ALA A 17 1.07 -8.41 -0.55
C ALA A 17 0.41 -9.38 -1.54
N VAL A 18 -0.76 -9.92 -1.23
CA VAL A 18 -1.51 -10.79 -2.15
C VAL A 18 -1.94 -10.01 -3.39
N CYS A 19 -2.59 -8.85 -3.21
CA CYS A 19 -3.05 -8.05 -4.34
C CYS A 19 -1.91 -7.59 -5.27
N PHE A 20 -0.77 -7.16 -4.69
CA PHE A 20 0.34 -6.63 -5.48
C PHE A 20 1.34 -7.66 -5.99
N SER A 21 1.37 -8.88 -5.46
CA SER A 21 2.22 -9.95 -5.99
C SER A 21 1.67 -10.57 -7.28
N VAL A 22 0.36 -10.55 -7.47
CA VAL A 22 -0.29 -11.12 -8.68
C VAL A 22 0.14 -10.37 -9.94
N ILE A 23 0.24 -9.03 -9.89
CA ILE A 23 0.58 -8.20 -11.06
C ILE A 23 1.99 -8.51 -11.60
N PRO A 24 3.07 -8.49 -10.81
CA PRO A 24 4.42 -8.82 -11.31
C PRO A 24 4.54 -10.28 -11.74
N ILE A 25 3.86 -11.21 -11.10
CA ILE A 25 3.85 -12.61 -11.53
C ILE A 25 3.21 -12.75 -12.91
N ALA A 26 2.05 -12.12 -13.12
CA ALA A 26 1.39 -12.10 -14.41
C ALA A 26 2.26 -11.43 -15.50
N ALA A 27 2.95 -10.34 -15.17
CA ALA A 27 3.88 -9.66 -16.07
C ALA A 27 5.07 -10.55 -16.46
N ILE A 28 5.66 -11.29 -15.52
CA ILE A 28 6.75 -12.23 -15.78
C ILE A 28 6.26 -13.37 -16.65
N LEU A 29 5.10 -13.96 -16.37
CA LEU A 29 4.51 -15.02 -17.18
C LEU A 29 4.24 -14.55 -18.62
N MET A 30 3.65 -13.37 -18.79
CA MET A 30 3.42 -12.78 -20.13
C MET A 30 4.75 -12.53 -20.87
N LEU A 31 5.75 -11.99 -20.18
CA LEU A 31 7.09 -11.79 -20.78
C LEU A 31 7.72 -13.10 -21.22
N THR A 32 7.60 -14.16 -20.41
CA THR A 32 8.13 -15.49 -20.73
C THR A 32 7.43 -16.07 -21.96
N VAL A 33 6.10 -16.03 -22.01
CA VAL A 33 5.31 -16.48 -23.16
C VAL A 33 5.67 -15.68 -24.41
N PHE A 34 5.89 -14.37 -24.28
CA PHE A 34 6.33 -13.51 -25.38
C PHE A 34 7.69 -13.93 -25.93
N LEU A 35 8.68 -14.09 -25.06
CA LEU A 35 10.03 -14.50 -25.46
C LEU A 35 10.00 -15.88 -26.17
N LEU A 36 9.27 -16.84 -25.63
CA LEU A 36 9.12 -18.15 -26.24
C LEU A 36 8.43 -18.08 -27.61
N SER A 37 7.46 -17.23 -27.79
CA SER A 37 6.78 -17.01 -29.09
C SER A 37 7.64 -16.23 -30.07
N TYR A 38 8.46 -15.27 -29.60
CA TYR A 38 9.37 -14.49 -30.43
C TYR A 38 10.49 -15.37 -31.03
N PHE A 39 10.98 -16.32 -30.27
CA PHE A 39 12.03 -17.26 -30.71
C PHE A 39 11.48 -18.52 -31.42
N ASP A 40 10.19 -18.54 -31.79
CA ASP A 40 9.49 -19.67 -32.43
C ASP A 40 9.59 -21.00 -31.65
N VAL A 41 9.92 -20.96 -30.35
CA VAL A 41 10.00 -22.17 -29.51
C VAL A 41 8.60 -22.69 -29.20
N MET A 42 7.63 -21.79 -29.06
CA MET A 42 6.20 -22.11 -28.91
C MET A 42 5.35 -21.17 -29.77
N PRO A 43 4.72 -21.63 -30.84
CA PRO A 43 3.91 -20.81 -31.74
C PRO A 43 2.49 -20.53 -31.15
N ILE A 44 2.40 -20.14 -29.88
CA ILE A 44 1.12 -19.83 -29.24
C ILE A 44 0.52 -18.56 -29.86
N PHE A 45 1.36 -17.57 -30.19
CA PHE A 45 0.96 -16.35 -30.87
C PHE A 45 1.75 -16.19 -32.17
N ARG A 46 1.21 -16.68 -33.29
CA ARG A 46 1.79 -16.47 -34.61
C ARG A 46 1.54 -15.04 -35.05
N MET A 47 2.41 -14.12 -34.59
CA MET A 47 2.28 -12.70 -34.95
C MET A 47 2.71 -12.49 -36.40
N ARG A 48 1.73 -12.23 -37.25
CA ARG A 48 1.94 -12.04 -38.70
C ARG A 48 2.32 -10.60 -39.05
N THR A 49 1.93 -9.62 -38.24
CA THR A 49 2.11 -8.22 -38.57
C THR A 49 3.06 -7.51 -37.59
N ILE A 50 3.76 -6.49 -38.10
CA ILE A 50 4.66 -5.66 -37.30
C ILE A 50 3.89 -4.89 -36.20
N HIS A 51 2.62 -4.55 -36.47
CA HIS A 51 1.75 -3.86 -35.53
C HIS A 51 1.42 -4.71 -34.30
N GLU A 52 1.19 -6.02 -34.48
CA GLU A 52 0.95 -6.95 -33.37
C GLU A 52 2.18 -7.08 -32.47
N LYS A 53 3.38 -7.15 -33.08
CA LYS A 53 4.64 -7.18 -32.33
C LYS A 53 4.85 -5.91 -31.51
N LEU A 54 4.62 -4.74 -32.12
CA LEU A 54 4.74 -3.46 -31.43
C LEU A 54 3.72 -3.30 -30.30
N ALA A 55 2.46 -3.67 -30.52
CA ALA A 55 1.42 -3.62 -29.50
C ALA A 55 1.76 -4.50 -28.29
N LEU A 56 2.33 -5.69 -28.52
CA LEU A 56 2.73 -6.57 -27.45
C LEU A 56 3.93 -6.02 -26.67
N VAL A 57 4.97 -5.52 -27.34
CA VAL A 57 6.12 -4.87 -26.69
C VAL A 57 5.66 -3.71 -25.82
N PHE A 58 4.73 -2.89 -26.32
CA PHE A 58 4.17 -1.78 -25.55
C PHE A 58 3.41 -2.28 -24.33
N SER A 59 2.55 -3.27 -24.47
CA SER A 59 1.77 -3.85 -23.37
C SER A 59 2.67 -4.44 -22.27
N VAL A 60 3.70 -5.20 -22.64
CA VAL A 60 4.67 -5.77 -21.70
C VAL A 60 5.45 -4.66 -20.99
N SER A 61 5.89 -3.63 -21.71
CA SER A 61 6.59 -2.48 -21.12
C SER A 61 5.74 -1.78 -20.09
N LEU A 62 4.45 -1.58 -20.38
CA LEU A 62 3.49 -0.95 -19.49
C LEU A 62 3.26 -1.77 -18.22
N LEU A 63 3.16 -3.10 -18.34
CA LEU A 63 3.06 -4.01 -17.21
C LEU A 63 4.31 -4.00 -16.32
N VAL A 64 5.50 -3.99 -16.92
CA VAL A 64 6.77 -3.92 -16.19
C VAL A 64 6.89 -2.58 -15.44
N CYS A 65 6.61 -1.47 -16.11
CA CYS A 65 6.61 -0.14 -15.48
C CYS A 65 5.59 -0.06 -14.34
N GLY A 66 4.37 -0.54 -14.56
CA GLY A 66 3.33 -0.61 -13.53
C GLY A 66 3.74 -1.45 -12.32
N SER A 67 4.40 -2.59 -12.57
CA SER A 67 4.93 -3.44 -11.49
C SER A 67 6.01 -2.74 -10.67
N ILE A 68 6.94 -2.03 -11.32
CA ILE A 68 8.00 -1.27 -10.61
C ILE A 68 7.39 -0.16 -9.75
N VAL A 69 6.42 0.58 -10.29
CA VAL A 69 5.72 1.64 -9.54
C VAL A 69 4.95 1.03 -8.37
N GLY A 70 4.25 -0.09 -8.59
CA GLY A 70 3.53 -0.83 -7.55
C GLY A 70 4.44 -1.27 -6.40
N VAL A 71 5.59 -1.89 -6.73
CA VAL A 71 6.57 -2.30 -5.71
C VAL A 71 7.09 -1.09 -4.91
N LYS A 72 7.48 0.00 -5.60
CA LYS A 72 8.01 1.20 -4.93
C LYS A 72 6.96 1.88 -4.04
N ARG A 73 5.72 1.99 -4.51
CA ARG A 73 4.68 2.74 -3.82
C ARG A 73 4.00 1.95 -2.70
N PHE A 74 3.89 0.64 -2.84
CA PHE A 74 3.15 -0.21 -1.90
C PHE A 74 4.05 -1.14 -1.10
N LEU A 75 4.93 -1.92 -1.71
CA LEU A 75 5.71 -2.91 -0.97
C LEU A 75 6.86 -2.31 -0.18
N LEU A 76 7.53 -1.29 -0.70
CA LEU A 76 8.69 -0.67 -0.04
C LEU A 76 8.35 -0.01 1.30
N PRO A 77 7.25 0.78 1.44
CA PRO A 77 6.82 1.30 2.73
C PRO A 77 6.56 0.19 3.76
N TYR A 78 5.88 -0.87 3.35
CA TYR A 78 5.64 -2.01 4.25
C TYR A 78 6.92 -2.73 4.68
N ALA A 79 7.88 -2.91 3.78
CA ALA A 79 9.16 -3.54 4.10
C ALA A 79 9.97 -2.69 5.11
N ARG A 80 9.93 -1.37 4.97
CA ARG A 80 10.57 -0.44 5.90
C ARG A 80 9.91 -0.49 7.28
N ASP A 81 8.58 -0.42 7.33
CA ASP A 81 7.84 -0.46 8.59
C ASP A 81 7.93 -1.83 9.28
N HIS A 82 8.05 -2.92 8.53
CA HIS A 82 8.33 -4.24 9.09
C HIS A 82 9.66 -4.26 9.85
N ARG A 83 10.70 -3.61 9.30
CA ARG A 83 12.00 -3.47 9.97
C ARG A 83 11.87 -2.64 11.25
N LEU A 84 11.16 -1.51 11.20
CA LEU A 84 10.92 -0.66 12.38
C LEU A 84 10.17 -1.41 13.48
N LEU A 85 9.13 -2.18 13.12
CA LEU A 85 8.42 -3.03 14.09
C LEU A 85 9.30 -4.11 14.71
N LYS A 86 10.20 -4.71 13.94
CA LYS A 86 11.15 -5.71 14.45
C LYS A 86 12.11 -5.12 15.49
N HIS A 87 12.55 -3.88 15.28
CA HIS A 87 13.45 -3.15 16.18
C HIS A 87 12.73 -2.32 17.24
N LYS A 88 11.38 -2.35 17.28
CA LYS A 88 10.53 -1.55 18.19
C LYS A 88 10.71 -0.04 18.02
N GLU A 89 11.05 0.40 16.82
CA GLU A 89 11.31 1.81 16.46
C GLU A 89 10.07 2.51 15.88
N TYR A 90 8.85 2.09 16.27
CA TYR A 90 7.63 2.80 15.92
C TYR A 90 7.56 4.15 16.66
N ARG A 91 6.88 5.12 16.06
CA ARG A 91 6.73 6.44 16.68
C ARG A 91 5.50 6.50 17.56
N VAL A 92 5.60 7.25 18.65
CA VAL A 92 4.50 7.53 19.57
C VAL A 92 4.32 9.03 19.65
N ILE A 93 3.10 9.51 19.47
CA ILE A 93 2.75 10.92 19.48
C ILE A 93 1.54 11.18 20.38
N GLU A 94 1.43 12.42 20.85
CA GLU A 94 0.21 12.98 21.41
C GLU A 94 -0.55 13.68 20.29
N GLY A 95 -1.47 12.97 19.64
CA GLY A 95 -2.15 13.45 18.47
C GLY A 95 -3.53 14.01 18.77
N VAL A 96 -3.83 15.18 18.23
CA VAL A 96 -5.17 15.78 18.24
C VAL A 96 -5.83 15.54 16.90
N VAL A 97 -7.03 14.96 16.90
CA VAL A 97 -7.80 14.73 15.67
C VAL A 97 -8.40 16.05 15.22
N LEU A 98 -7.91 16.61 14.11
CA LEU A 98 -8.39 17.87 13.57
C LEU A 98 -9.69 17.70 12.80
N ARG A 99 -9.70 16.74 11.88
CA ARG A 99 -10.82 16.46 10.96
C ARG A 99 -10.68 15.06 10.39
N TYR A 100 -11.72 14.64 9.67
CA TYR A 100 -11.70 13.44 8.84
C TYR A 100 -11.65 13.84 7.37
N ASP A 101 -10.82 13.17 6.62
CA ASP A 101 -10.85 13.20 5.16
C ASP A 101 -11.56 11.95 4.63
N PHE A 102 -12.18 12.05 3.46
CA PHE A 102 -12.95 10.97 2.88
C PHE A 102 -12.24 10.46 1.65
N ARG A 103 -11.99 9.15 1.59
CA ARG A 103 -11.51 8.47 0.40
C ARG A 103 -12.49 7.40 -0.02
N ASP A 104 -12.70 7.31 -1.32
CA ASP A 104 -13.38 6.17 -1.90
C ASP A 104 -12.40 4.98 -1.94
N ASP A 105 -12.82 3.83 -1.42
CA ASP A 105 -12.00 2.62 -1.39
C ASP A 105 -11.86 1.95 -2.76
N GLY A 106 -12.57 2.46 -3.79
CA GLY A 106 -12.59 1.92 -5.15
C GLY A 106 -13.35 0.61 -5.30
N GLY A 107 -14.10 0.21 -4.27
CA GLY A 107 -14.99 -0.96 -4.33
C GLY A 107 -16.25 -0.71 -5.17
N ASP A 108 -16.97 -1.78 -5.49
CA ASP A 108 -18.28 -1.71 -6.14
C ASP A 108 -19.33 -2.42 -5.27
N PRO A 109 -20.23 -1.68 -4.58
CA PRO A 109 -20.36 -0.21 -4.57
C PRO A 109 -19.22 0.48 -3.80
N PRO A 110 -18.87 1.74 -4.17
CA PRO A 110 -17.79 2.48 -3.50
C PRO A 110 -18.16 2.76 -2.05
N THR A 111 -17.27 2.38 -1.15
CA THR A 111 -17.41 2.64 0.28
C THR A 111 -16.53 3.81 0.66
N ARG A 112 -17.10 4.80 1.35
CA ARG A 112 -16.32 5.93 1.87
C ARG A 112 -15.56 5.50 3.10
N VAL A 113 -14.25 5.63 3.05
CA VAL A 113 -13.36 5.39 4.18
C VAL A 113 -13.00 6.75 4.79
N GLU A 114 -13.25 6.90 6.08
CA GLU A 114 -12.90 8.09 6.85
C GLU A 114 -11.47 7.94 7.37
N ILE A 115 -10.60 8.87 6.98
CA ILE A 115 -9.20 8.90 7.40
C ILE A 115 -9.00 10.09 8.33
N PRO A 116 -8.63 9.88 9.59
CA PRO A 116 -8.39 10.97 10.52
C PRO A 116 -7.10 11.73 10.16
N ILE A 117 -7.23 13.05 10.13
CA ILE A 117 -6.12 13.99 10.04
C ILE A 117 -5.75 14.36 11.48
N VAL A 118 -4.56 13.97 11.87
CA VAL A 118 -4.07 14.15 13.24
C VAL A 118 -2.92 15.13 13.26
N GLN A 119 -2.93 16.04 14.21
CA GLN A 119 -1.81 16.93 14.49
C GLN A 119 -1.07 16.45 15.72
N ASP A 120 0.23 16.25 15.59
CA ASP A 120 1.12 16.02 16.74
C ASP A 120 1.20 17.30 17.59
N ARG A 121 0.85 17.19 18.86
CA ARG A 121 0.82 18.33 19.79
C ARG A 121 2.22 18.87 20.09
N VAL A 122 3.25 18.04 19.99
CA VAL A 122 4.63 18.42 20.33
C VAL A 122 5.31 19.10 19.14
N THR A 123 5.20 18.49 17.95
CA THR A 123 5.90 18.98 16.75
C THR A 123 5.05 19.90 15.88
N GLY A 124 3.72 19.87 16.05
CA GLY A 124 2.78 20.57 15.18
C GLY A 124 2.61 19.92 13.81
N GLU A 125 3.27 18.79 13.54
CA GLU A 125 3.19 18.08 12.27
C GLU A 125 1.78 17.52 12.04
N ILE A 126 1.24 17.72 10.84
CA ILE A 126 -0.08 17.22 10.46
C ILE A 126 0.11 15.98 9.59
N MET A 127 -0.57 14.90 9.94
CA MET A 127 -0.43 13.62 9.27
C MET A 127 -1.75 12.89 9.11
N GLU A 128 -1.87 12.11 8.05
CA GLU A 128 -2.97 11.17 7.85
C GLU A 128 -2.61 9.84 8.51
N LEU A 129 -3.48 9.33 9.39
CA LEU A 129 -3.24 8.08 10.08
C LEU A 129 -4.35 7.07 9.79
N ASP A 130 -3.95 5.85 9.44
CA ASP A 130 -4.85 4.73 9.22
C ASP A 130 -5.09 3.98 10.54
N LEU A 131 -6.10 4.40 11.27
CA LEU A 131 -6.37 3.96 12.65
C LEU A 131 -7.33 2.78 12.75
N GLY A 132 -8.10 2.47 11.72
CA GLY A 132 -9.09 1.39 11.75
C GLY A 132 -10.21 1.54 12.79
N SER A 133 -10.28 2.69 13.49
CA SER A 133 -11.29 3.02 14.49
C SER A 133 -11.64 4.51 14.44
N TYR A 134 -12.90 4.82 14.68
CA TYR A 134 -13.35 6.20 14.75
C TYR A 134 -12.89 6.87 16.05
N LEU A 135 -12.39 8.08 15.97
CA LEU A 135 -11.95 8.90 17.09
C LEU A 135 -12.81 10.16 17.20
N ILE A 136 -12.92 10.70 18.40
CA ILE A 136 -13.64 11.96 18.61
C ILE A 136 -12.77 13.12 18.10
N GLN A 137 -13.35 13.97 17.27
CA GLN A 137 -12.70 15.18 16.77
C GLN A 137 -12.37 16.14 17.92
N ASN A 138 -11.26 16.86 17.81
CA ASN A 138 -10.70 17.76 18.81
C ASN A 138 -10.32 17.09 20.14
N ALA A 139 -10.33 15.76 20.22
CA ALA A 139 -9.82 15.03 21.37
C ALA A 139 -8.34 14.65 21.17
N CYS A 140 -7.60 14.58 22.27
CA CYS A 140 -6.19 14.20 22.26
C CYS A 140 -6.01 12.73 22.62
N TYR A 141 -5.17 12.05 21.86
CA TYR A 141 -4.91 10.62 22.01
C TYR A 141 -3.41 10.31 22.00
N LEU A 142 -3.02 9.31 22.78
CA LEU A 142 -1.70 8.69 22.64
C LEU A 142 -1.78 7.67 21.52
N ILE A 143 -1.03 7.94 20.43
CA ILE A 143 -1.10 7.19 19.18
C ILE A 143 0.28 6.64 18.85
N GLY A 144 0.37 5.31 18.67
CA GLY A 144 1.55 4.68 18.09
C GLY A 144 1.36 4.46 16.61
N TYR A 145 2.32 4.87 15.77
CA TYR A 145 2.19 4.76 14.33
C TYR A 145 3.47 4.37 13.61
N LEU A 146 3.31 3.89 12.38
CA LEU A 146 4.38 3.51 11.47
C LEU A 146 4.54 4.60 10.40
N PRO A 147 5.71 5.24 10.30
CA PRO A 147 5.86 6.47 9.53
C PRO A 147 5.78 6.29 8.00
N ASN A 148 6.03 5.09 7.49
CA ASN A 148 6.01 4.86 6.03
C ASN A 148 4.65 4.44 5.49
N THR A 149 3.85 3.72 6.30
CA THR A 149 2.51 3.23 5.90
C THR A 149 1.37 4.04 6.50
N GLY A 150 1.63 4.84 7.54
CA GLY A 150 0.59 5.56 8.28
C GLY A 150 -0.29 4.67 9.17
N ILE A 151 -0.01 3.36 9.24
CA ILE A 151 -0.75 2.44 10.10
C ILE A 151 -0.55 2.83 11.55
N ALA A 152 -1.65 3.05 12.26
CA ALA A 152 -1.61 3.57 13.61
C ALA A 152 -2.58 2.85 14.55
N VAL A 153 -2.29 2.91 15.84
CA VAL A 153 -3.09 2.35 16.92
C VAL A 153 -3.21 3.35 18.05
N VAL A 154 -4.43 3.55 18.51
CA VAL A 154 -4.69 4.33 19.71
C VAL A 154 -4.43 3.48 20.94
N GLU A 155 -3.64 4.01 21.88
CA GLU A 155 -3.43 3.37 23.16
C GLU A 155 -4.44 3.84 24.18
N LYS A 156 -4.59 5.16 24.30
CA LYS A 156 -5.56 5.78 25.22
C LYS A 156 -5.94 7.19 24.78
N ARG A 157 -7.10 7.64 25.23
CA ARG A 157 -7.50 9.04 25.17
C ARG A 157 -6.83 9.79 26.35
N ILE A 158 -6.30 10.99 26.07
CA ILE A 158 -5.62 11.82 27.09
C ILE A 158 -6.58 12.89 27.61
N SER A 159 -7.36 13.50 26.71
CA SER A 159 -8.34 14.54 27.05
C SER A 159 -9.43 14.62 25.97
#